data_2dac5b18c349185244cf570fa1cb0f9d
#
_entry.id   2dac5b18c349185244cf570fa1cb0f9d
#
_cell.length_a   1.000
_cell.length_b   1.000
_cell.length_c   1.000
_cell.angle_alpha   90.00
_cell.angle_beta   90.00
_cell.angle_gamma   90.00
#
_symmetry.space_group_name_H-M   'P 1'
#
loop_
_entity.id
_entity.type
_entity.pdbx_description
1 polymer ?
#
loop_
_entity_poly.entity_id
_entity_poly.type
_entity_poly.pdbx_seq_one_letter_code
_entity_poly.pdbx_strand_id
1 'polypeptide(L)'
;MTPHDFALLAREAYTGAPDIGAADSASRAIVRQTAGGPVIAFPGTDNAASWLADLDVLPVDVAGIGLVHRGFWRAWSVIAPAIVAAIGAQPVTLVGHSLGAALAICAAAALTSAGRPPVAVYGFEPPRVAAGPRLALLLAAVPVYLFRNGNDLVPDVPPGWRHAAPLAQIGTAALPFPNIEDHAIDRVIAALAPATLAPATPQGAYAAVQTAPQ
;
A
#
# COMPACT_ATOMS: atom_id res chain seq x y z
N MET A 1 14.51 -0.97 4.37
CA MET A 1 13.70 -1.14 3.14
C MET A 1 13.09 0.21 2.79
N THR A 2 12.97 0.52 1.52
CA THR A 2 12.38 1.74 0.97
C THR A 2 10.90 1.50 0.61
N PRO A 3 10.09 2.53 0.32
CA PRO A 3 8.74 2.34 -0.21
C PRO A 3 8.71 1.48 -1.49
N HIS A 4 9.73 1.61 -2.36
CA HIS A 4 9.89 0.77 -3.55
C HIS A 4 10.03 -0.72 -3.20
N ASP A 5 10.85 -1.05 -2.19
CA ASP A 5 11.02 -2.45 -1.75
C ASP A 5 9.71 -3.03 -1.21
N PHE A 6 8.92 -2.23 -0.49
CA PHE A 6 7.60 -2.65 0.00
C PHE A 6 6.58 -2.80 -1.13
N ALA A 7 6.64 -1.98 -2.19
CA ALA A 7 5.80 -2.16 -3.36
C ALA A 7 6.13 -3.46 -4.11
N LEU A 8 7.40 -3.86 -4.16
CA LEU A 8 7.80 -5.16 -4.70
C LEU A 8 7.21 -6.32 -3.89
N LEU A 9 7.18 -6.23 -2.56
CA LEU A 9 6.52 -7.24 -1.70
C LEU A 9 5.00 -7.27 -1.90
N ALA A 10 4.37 -6.11 -2.07
CA ALA A 10 2.94 -6.05 -2.40
C ALA A 10 2.65 -6.76 -3.73
N ARG A 11 3.50 -6.61 -4.76
CA ARG A 11 3.40 -7.33 -6.03
C ARG A 11 3.62 -8.83 -5.86
N GLU A 12 4.63 -9.23 -5.09
CA GLU A 12 4.91 -10.64 -4.80
C GLU A 12 3.69 -11.35 -4.20
N ALA A 13 2.92 -10.66 -3.35
CA ALA A 13 1.72 -11.21 -2.74
C ALA A 13 0.63 -11.63 -3.74
N TYR A 14 0.63 -11.09 -4.98
CA TYR A 14 -0.30 -11.50 -6.04
C TYR A 14 0.09 -12.82 -6.69
N THR A 15 1.38 -13.05 -6.88
CA THR A 15 1.92 -14.13 -7.74
C THR A 15 2.41 -15.34 -6.96
N GLY A 16 2.72 -15.16 -5.67
CA GLY A 16 3.19 -16.22 -4.80
C GLY A 16 2.05 -17.06 -4.21
N ALA A 17 2.36 -18.31 -3.84
CA ALA A 17 1.47 -19.06 -2.96
C ALA A 17 1.35 -18.29 -1.63
N PRO A 18 0.14 -18.09 -1.09
CA PRO A 18 0.00 -17.39 0.18
C PRO A 18 0.55 -18.24 1.33
N ASP A 19 1.23 -17.60 2.26
CA ASP A 19 1.65 -18.24 3.52
C ASP A 19 0.46 -18.34 4.49
N ILE A 20 -0.53 -17.45 4.34
CA ILE A 20 -1.74 -17.38 5.17
C ILE A 20 -2.95 -17.15 4.26
N GLY A 21 -4.02 -17.91 4.52
CA GLY A 21 -5.25 -17.88 3.71
C GLY A 21 -5.20 -18.80 2.49
N ALA A 22 -6.21 -18.70 1.63
CA ALA A 22 -6.32 -19.49 0.40
C ALA A 22 -6.02 -18.64 -0.84
N ALA A 23 -5.43 -19.22 -1.87
CA ALA A 23 -4.96 -18.51 -3.06
C ALA A 23 -6.08 -17.81 -3.85
N ASP A 24 -7.28 -18.35 -3.82
CA ASP A 24 -8.49 -17.80 -4.46
C ASP A 24 -9.30 -16.87 -3.56
N SER A 25 -8.81 -16.59 -2.34
CA SER A 25 -9.50 -15.75 -1.37
C SER A 25 -8.95 -14.32 -1.35
N ALA A 26 -9.85 -13.35 -1.12
CA ALA A 26 -9.46 -11.99 -0.76
C ALA A 26 -8.73 -11.92 0.60
N SER A 27 -8.93 -12.94 1.45
CA SER A 27 -8.33 -13.07 2.78
C SER A 27 -7.07 -13.92 2.70
N ARG A 28 -5.97 -13.31 2.19
CA ARG A 28 -4.67 -13.99 2.07
C ARG A 28 -3.51 -13.02 2.29
N ALA A 29 -2.35 -13.55 2.64
CA ALA A 29 -1.14 -12.76 2.82
C ALA A 29 0.11 -13.62 2.62
N ILE A 30 1.23 -12.98 2.32
CA ILE A 30 2.57 -13.54 2.42
C ILE A 30 3.29 -12.98 3.64
N VAL A 31 4.22 -13.76 4.19
CA VAL A 31 5.08 -13.38 5.32
C VAL A 31 6.52 -13.37 4.86
N ARG A 32 7.24 -12.27 5.05
CA ARG A 32 8.65 -12.17 4.71
C ARG A 32 9.45 -11.71 5.91
N GLN A 33 10.49 -12.47 6.25
CA GLN A 33 11.40 -12.09 7.34
C GLN A 33 12.43 -11.11 6.82
N THR A 34 12.62 -10.00 7.54
CA THR A 34 13.60 -8.97 7.22
C THR A 34 14.44 -8.64 8.45
N ALA A 35 15.52 -7.86 8.26
CA ALA A 35 16.32 -7.37 9.37
C ALA A 35 15.52 -6.46 10.33
N GLY A 36 14.42 -5.86 9.86
CA GLY A 36 13.51 -5.02 10.66
C GLY A 36 12.33 -5.79 11.28
N GLY A 37 12.33 -7.12 11.24
CA GLY A 37 11.23 -7.98 11.67
C GLY A 37 10.37 -8.48 10.50
N PRO A 38 9.28 -9.21 10.80
CA PRO A 38 8.38 -9.72 9.79
C PRO A 38 7.65 -8.59 9.04
N VAL A 39 7.50 -8.78 7.74
CA VAL A 39 6.63 -7.99 6.86
C VAL A 39 5.48 -8.88 6.42
N ILE A 40 4.26 -8.43 6.65
CA ILE A 40 3.05 -9.06 6.14
C ILE A 40 2.58 -8.27 4.93
N ALA A 41 2.53 -8.90 3.76
CA ALA A 41 2.05 -8.27 2.55
C ALA A 41 0.74 -8.90 2.07
N PHE A 42 -0.25 -8.04 1.84
CA PHE A 42 -1.60 -8.40 1.41
C PHE A 42 -1.76 -8.05 -0.07
N PRO A 43 -2.18 -8.99 -0.93
CA PRO A 43 -2.51 -8.68 -2.31
C PRO A 43 -3.86 -7.96 -2.41
N GLY A 44 -4.07 -7.24 -3.51
CA GLY A 44 -5.40 -6.79 -3.89
C GLY A 44 -6.19 -7.88 -4.62
N THR A 45 -7.24 -7.45 -5.31
CA THR A 45 -8.00 -8.31 -6.22
C THR A 45 -7.39 -8.27 -7.62
N ASP A 46 -7.45 -9.39 -8.33
CA ASP A 46 -6.93 -9.47 -9.70
C ASP A 46 -7.77 -8.64 -10.69
N ASN A 47 -9.02 -8.33 -10.34
CA ASN A 47 -9.91 -7.48 -11.14
C ASN A 47 -10.45 -6.31 -10.32
N ALA A 48 -9.66 -5.25 -10.21
CA ALA A 48 -10.03 -4.04 -9.46
C ALA A 48 -11.28 -3.34 -10.03
N ALA A 49 -11.49 -3.38 -11.34
CA ALA A 49 -12.66 -2.73 -11.96
C ALA A 49 -13.98 -3.44 -11.58
N SER A 50 -14.01 -4.77 -11.65
CA SER A 50 -15.18 -5.53 -11.21
C SER A 50 -15.43 -5.40 -9.71
N TRP A 51 -14.35 -5.43 -8.91
CA TRP A 51 -14.44 -5.22 -7.47
C TRP A 51 -15.03 -3.84 -7.12
N LEU A 52 -14.64 -2.78 -7.83
CA LEU A 52 -15.19 -1.44 -7.65
C LEU A 52 -16.69 -1.37 -7.95
N ALA A 53 -17.15 -2.09 -8.99
CA ALA A 53 -18.56 -2.14 -9.36
C ALA A 53 -19.43 -2.83 -8.28
N ASP A 54 -18.85 -3.81 -7.59
CA ASP A 54 -19.53 -4.66 -6.59
C ASP A 54 -19.26 -4.20 -5.14
N LEU A 55 -18.61 -3.03 -4.95
CA LEU A 55 -18.21 -2.56 -3.64
C LEU A 55 -19.40 -2.28 -2.72
N ASP A 56 -19.64 -3.19 -1.77
CA ASP A 56 -20.64 -3.01 -0.70
C ASP A 56 -20.17 -1.97 0.32
N VAL A 57 -20.73 -0.76 0.27
CA VAL A 57 -20.30 0.42 1.04
C VAL A 57 -20.96 0.46 2.44
N LEU A 58 -21.15 -0.67 3.09
CA LEU A 58 -21.73 -0.71 4.44
C LEU A 58 -20.66 -0.59 5.53
N PRO A 59 -20.85 0.31 6.52
CA PRO A 59 -20.00 0.38 7.68
C PRO A 59 -20.34 -0.71 8.71
N VAL A 60 -19.34 -1.07 9.50
CA VAL A 60 -19.50 -1.81 10.76
C VAL A 60 -18.81 -1.02 11.87
N ASP A 61 -19.44 -0.91 13.03
CA ASP A 61 -18.80 -0.31 14.20
C ASP A 61 -17.99 -1.38 14.94
N VAL A 62 -16.69 -1.14 15.02
CA VAL A 62 -15.73 -2.03 15.69
C VAL A 62 -15.28 -1.35 16.98
N ALA A 63 -15.52 -2.02 18.10
CA ALA A 63 -15.17 -1.52 19.43
C ALA A 63 -13.68 -1.09 19.50
N GLY A 64 -13.46 0.13 19.98
CA GLY A 64 -12.10 0.71 20.07
C GLY A 64 -11.54 1.26 18.76
N ILE A 65 -12.14 0.95 17.60
CA ILE A 65 -11.65 1.36 16.27
C ILE A 65 -12.61 2.38 15.61
N GLY A 66 -13.93 2.11 15.68
CA GLY A 66 -14.97 2.95 15.09
C GLY A 66 -15.56 2.35 13.81
N LEU A 67 -16.21 3.22 13.01
CA LEU A 67 -16.90 2.82 11.79
C LEU A 67 -15.90 2.54 10.66
N VAL A 68 -15.77 1.27 10.28
CA VAL A 68 -14.92 0.79 9.20
C VAL A 68 -15.73 0.08 8.12
N HIS A 69 -15.16 -0.07 6.93
CA HIS A 69 -15.79 -0.78 5.83
C HIS A 69 -15.98 -2.26 6.18
N ARG A 70 -17.23 -2.71 6.19
CA ARG A 70 -17.62 -4.05 6.63
C ARG A 70 -16.90 -5.16 5.87
N GLY A 71 -16.80 -5.03 4.55
CA GLY A 71 -16.13 -6.02 3.70
C GLY A 71 -14.65 -6.15 4.00
N PHE A 72 -13.93 -5.02 4.17
CA PHE A 72 -12.50 -5.05 4.51
C PHE A 72 -12.25 -5.62 5.89
N TRP A 73 -13.04 -5.18 6.86
CA TRP A 73 -12.94 -5.71 8.22
C TRP A 73 -13.20 -7.21 8.28
N ARG A 74 -14.21 -7.68 7.55
CA ARG A 74 -14.57 -9.10 7.48
C ARG A 74 -13.44 -9.91 6.82
N ALA A 75 -12.88 -9.45 5.70
CA ALA A 75 -11.77 -10.11 5.04
C ALA A 75 -10.52 -10.20 5.93
N TRP A 76 -10.18 -9.12 6.65
CA TRP A 76 -9.13 -9.12 7.65
C TRP A 76 -9.44 -10.12 8.78
N SER A 77 -10.64 -10.11 9.34
CA SER A 77 -11.01 -10.94 10.51
C SER A 77 -10.85 -12.44 10.24
N VAL A 78 -11.00 -12.89 8.99
CA VAL A 78 -10.81 -14.30 8.60
C VAL A 78 -9.38 -14.77 8.83
N ILE A 79 -8.39 -13.93 8.52
CA ILE A 79 -6.96 -14.31 8.59
C ILE A 79 -6.25 -13.75 9.83
N ALA A 80 -6.91 -12.89 10.59
CA ALA A 80 -6.32 -12.24 11.77
C ALA A 80 -5.68 -13.23 12.77
N PRO A 81 -6.31 -14.36 13.15
CA PRO A 81 -5.68 -15.30 14.08
C PRO A 81 -4.36 -15.88 13.54
N ALA A 82 -4.31 -16.22 12.25
CA ALA A 82 -3.12 -16.77 11.62
C ALA A 82 -2.01 -15.71 11.50
N ILE A 83 -2.35 -14.46 11.17
CA ILE A 83 -1.41 -13.33 11.16
C ILE A 83 -0.82 -13.11 12.56
N VAL A 84 -1.67 -13.05 13.59
CA VAL A 84 -1.23 -12.85 14.97
C VAL A 84 -0.30 -13.98 15.43
N ALA A 85 -0.60 -15.21 15.05
CA ALA A 85 0.26 -16.36 15.33
C ALA A 85 1.61 -16.27 14.60
N ALA A 86 1.60 -15.89 13.33
CA ALA A 86 2.81 -15.78 12.50
C ALA A 86 3.78 -14.69 12.99
N ILE A 87 3.26 -13.55 13.44
CA ILE A 87 4.11 -12.46 13.96
C ILE A 87 4.58 -12.69 15.39
N GLY A 88 3.90 -13.54 16.17
CA GLY A 88 4.20 -13.76 17.58
C GLY A 88 4.27 -12.44 18.36
N ALA A 89 5.35 -12.20 19.10
CA ALA A 89 5.62 -10.95 19.83
C ALA A 89 6.49 -9.95 19.04
N GLN A 90 6.85 -10.26 17.78
CA GLN A 90 7.77 -9.44 16.98
C GLN A 90 7.11 -8.15 16.50
N PRO A 91 7.88 -7.04 16.37
CA PRO A 91 7.43 -5.84 15.69
C PRO A 91 7.20 -6.14 14.20
N VAL A 92 6.06 -5.73 13.65
CA VAL A 92 5.64 -6.07 12.29
C VAL A 92 5.48 -4.83 11.41
N THR A 93 5.86 -4.93 10.15
CA THR A 93 5.48 -3.98 9.11
C THR A 93 4.35 -4.57 8.26
N LEU A 94 3.33 -3.77 7.97
CA LEU A 94 2.16 -4.17 7.19
C LEU A 94 2.20 -3.48 5.82
N VAL A 95 1.98 -4.25 4.77
CA VAL A 95 2.11 -3.78 3.39
C VAL A 95 0.90 -4.27 2.59
N GLY A 96 0.40 -3.45 1.66
CA GLY A 96 -0.64 -3.91 0.75
C GLY A 96 -0.87 -2.97 -0.41
N HIS A 97 -1.50 -3.50 -1.45
CA HIS A 97 -1.93 -2.77 -2.63
C HIS A 97 -3.44 -2.94 -2.81
N SER A 98 -4.15 -1.86 -3.20
CA SER A 98 -5.59 -1.93 -3.47
C SER A 98 -6.37 -2.43 -2.24
N LEU A 99 -7.21 -3.46 -2.40
CA LEU A 99 -7.89 -4.15 -1.29
C LEU A 99 -6.89 -4.59 -0.20
N GLY A 100 -5.69 -5.08 -0.59
CA GLY A 100 -4.66 -5.46 0.37
C GLY A 100 -4.17 -4.30 1.24
N ALA A 101 -4.15 -3.08 0.71
CA ALA A 101 -3.85 -1.89 1.50
C ALA A 101 -4.95 -1.61 2.53
N ALA A 102 -6.22 -1.84 2.18
CA ALA A 102 -7.31 -1.76 3.15
C ALA A 102 -7.18 -2.82 4.25
N LEU A 103 -6.76 -4.05 3.91
CA LEU A 103 -6.51 -5.10 4.90
C LEU A 103 -5.34 -4.75 5.81
N ALA A 104 -4.26 -4.19 5.27
CA ALA A 104 -3.12 -3.71 6.05
C ALA A 104 -3.53 -2.62 7.06
N ILE A 105 -4.41 -1.69 6.66
CA ILE A 105 -4.96 -0.66 7.55
C ILE A 105 -5.86 -1.28 8.63
N CYS A 106 -6.74 -2.24 8.27
CA CYS A 106 -7.56 -2.96 9.25
C CYS A 106 -6.71 -3.75 10.25
N ALA A 107 -5.64 -4.40 9.78
CA ALA A 107 -4.67 -5.11 10.61
C ALA A 107 -3.98 -4.15 11.59
N ALA A 108 -3.52 -2.98 11.09
CA ALA A 108 -2.90 -1.96 11.92
C ALA A 108 -3.85 -1.47 13.02
N ALA A 109 -5.11 -1.21 12.68
CA ALA A 109 -6.12 -0.78 13.64
C ALA A 109 -6.37 -1.84 14.71
N ALA A 110 -6.50 -3.12 14.32
CA ALA A 110 -6.72 -4.23 15.25
C ALA A 110 -5.53 -4.41 16.19
N LEU A 111 -4.30 -4.43 15.66
CA LEU A 111 -3.08 -4.57 16.45
C LEU A 111 -2.89 -3.39 17.40
N THR A 112 -3.11 -2.16 16.93
CA THR A 112 -2.99 -0.94 17.77
C THR A 112 -4.03 -0.94 18.88
N SER A 113 -5.27 -1.30 18.58
CA SER A 113 -6.34 -1.43 19.60
C SER A 113 -6.03 -2.50 20.64
N ALA A 114 -5.27 -3.53 20.27
CA ALA A 114 -4.78 -4.58 21.17
C ALA A 114 -3.48 -4.19 21.91
N GLY A 115 -3.02 -2.94 21.84
CA GLY A 115 -1.79 -2.47 22.49
C GLY A 115 -0.50 -2.94 21.82
N ARG A 116 -0.56 -3.37 20.55
CA ARG A 116 0.56 -3.91 19.77
C ARG A 116 0.69 -3.19 18.42
N PRO A 117 0.92 -1.87 18.41
CA PRO A 117 0.98 -1.11 17.15
C PRO A 117 2.07 -1.68 16.22
N PRO A 118 1.82 -1.72 14.90
CA PRO A 118 2.85 -2.10 13.94
C PRO A 118 3.95 -1.04 13.86
N VAL A 119 5.13 -1.44 13.38
CA VAL A 119 6.28 -0.55 13.12
C VAL A 119 5.91 0.50 12.07
N ALA A 120 5.25 0.06 11.00
CA ALA A 120 4.78 0.92 9.93
C ALA A 120 3.70 0.22 9.09
N VAL A 121 2.95 1.01 8.34
CA VAL A 121 2.01 0.57 7.31
C VAL A 121 2.37 1.23 5.98
N TYR A 122 2.47 0.43 4.92
CA TYR A 122 2.65 0.91 3.54
C TYR A 122 1.46 0.47 2.70
N GLY A 123 0.60 1.43 2.35
CA GLY A 123 -0.58 1.20 1.52
C GLY A 123 -0.42 1.86 0.17
N PHE A 124 -0.42 1.05 -0.89
CA PHE A 124 -0.37 1.51 -2.29
C PHE A 124 -1.77 1.46 -2.87
N GLU A 125 -2.23 2.58 -3.42
CA GLU A 125 -3.57 2.74 -4.00
C GLU A 125 -4.70 2.27 -3.07
N PRO A 126 -4.71 2.68 -1.78
CA PRO A 126 -5.69 2.21 -0.82
C PRO A 126 -7.07 2.79 -1.12
N PRO A 127 -8.17 2.01 -1.07
CA PRO A 127 -9.50 2.58 -0.93
C PRO A 127 -9.65 3.22 0.46
N ARG A 128 -10.68 4.04 0.63
CA ARG A 128 -11.01 4.63 1.93
C ARG A 128 -11.63 3.60 2.86
N VAL A 129 -11.04 3.43 4.05
CA VAL A 129 -11.40 2.35 4.97
C VAL A 129 -12.42 2.79 6.03
N ALA A 130 -12.45 4.07 6.40
CA ALA A 130 -13.21 4.54 7.56
C ALA A 130 -14.37 5.47 7.18
N ALA A 131 -15.55 5.25 7.76
CA ALA A 131 -16.70 6.15 7.63
C ALA A 131 -16.66 7.33 8.62
N GLY A 132 -15.67 7.36 9.53
CA GLY A 132 -15.50 8.41 10.53
C GLY A 132 -14.03 8.65 10.92
N PRO A 133 -13.75 9.59 11.83
CA PRO A 133 -12.39 10.01 12.14
C PRO A 133 -11.64 9.08 13.11
N ARG A 134 -12.34 8.18 13.81
CA ARG A 134 -11.77 7.40 14.94
C ARG A 134 -10.58 6.53 14.53
N LEU A 135 -10.63 5.89 13.35
CA LEU A 135 -9.55 5.05 12.85
C LEU A 135 -8.27 5.85 12.61
N ALA A 136 -8.36 7.05 12.02
CA ALA A 136 -7.21 7.92 11.83
C ALA A 136 -6.62 8.40 13.16
N LEU A 137 -7.48 8.71 14.14
CA LEU A 137 -7.05 9.09 15.50
C LEU A 137 -6.36 7.92 16.22
N LEU A 138 -6.88 6.70 16.10
CA LEU A 138 -6.27 5.49 16.65
C LEU A 138 -4.86 5.26 16.10
N LEU A 139 -4.68 5.48 14.80
CA LEU A 139 -3.42 5.26 14.10
C LEU A 139 -2.49 6.48 14.10
N ALA A 140 -2.84 7.58 14.76
CA ALA A 140 -2.08 8.84 14.71
C ALA A 140 -0.61 8.71 15.15
N ALA A 141 -0.29 7.76 16.05
CA ALA A 141 1.06 7.48 16.51
C ALA A 141 1.78 6.38 15.71
N VAL A 142 1.10 5.73 14.76
CA VAL A 142 1.66 4.70 13.88
C VAL A 142 2.14 5.35 12.59
N PRO A 143 3.36 5.09 12.12
CA PRO A 143 3.81 5.51 10.79
C PRO A 143 2.95 4.85 9.70
N VAL A 144 2.04 5.61 9.08
CA VAL A 144 1.15 5.15 8.00
C VAL A 144 1.47 5.93 6.74
N TYR A 145 2.02 5.24 5.74
CA TYR A 145 2.40 5.78 4.44
C TYR A 145 1.44 5.28 3.37
N LEU A 146 0.63 6.17 2.83
CA LEU A 146 -0.34 5.86 1.79
C LEU A 146 0.07 6.58 0.50
N PHE A 147 0.02 5.86 -0.62
CA PHE A 147 0.47 6.36 -1.92
C PHE A 147 -0.66 6.32 -2.94
N ARG A 148 -0.75 7.38 -3.76
CA ARG A 148 -1.60 7.44 -4.94
C ARG A 148 -0.73 7.67 -6.17
N ASN A 149 -0.83 6.82 -7.17
CA ASN A 149 -0.12 6.97 -8.44
C ASN A 149 -1.01 7.66 -9.48
N GLY A 150 -0.49 8.72 -10.09
CA GLY A 150 -1.19 9.44 -11.15
C GLY A 150 -2.61 9.87 -10.74
N ASN A 151 -3.58 9.51 -11.56
CA ASN A 151 -5.00 9.78 -11.35
C ASN A 151 -5.82 8.51 -11.02
N ASP A 152 -5.22 7.54 -10.28
CA ASP A 152 -5.94 6.35 -9.85
C ASP A 152 -7.24 6.72 -9.11
N LEU A 153 -8.35 6.08 -9.50
CA LEU A 153 -9.66 6.36 -8.93
C LEU A 153 -9.94 5.58 -7.63
N VAL A 154 -9.21 4.48 -7.36
CA VAL A 154 -9.45 3.62 -6.18
C VAL A 154 -9.30 4.37 -4.86
N PRO A 155 -8.32 5.28 -4.68
CA PRO A 155 -8.23 6.06 -3.46
C PRO A 155 -9.40 7.04 -3.22
N ASP A 156 -10.25 7.25 -4.20
CA ASP A 156 -11.42 8.13 -4.07
C ASP A 156 -12.69 7.40 -3.59
N VAL A 157 -12.66 6.07 -3.48
CA VAL A 157 -13.82 5.27 -3.08
C VAL A 157 -13.65 4.62 -1.71
N PRO A 158 -14.76 4.45 -0.96
CA PRO A 158 -16.09 5.00 -1.20
C PRO A 158 -16.13 6.54 -1.04
N PRO A 159 -16.99 7.24 -1.81
CA PRO A 159 -17.16 8.67 -1.64
C PRO A 159 -17.61 9.04 -0.22
N GLY A 160 -17.07 10.14 0.32
CA GLY A 160 -17.41 10.61 1.68
C GLY A 160 -16.72 9.84 2.82
N TRP A 161 -16.04 8.74 2.53
CA TRP A 161 -15.23 8.01 3.51
C TRP A 161 -13.82 8.62 3.64
N ARG A 162 -13.02 8.11 4.56
CA ARG A 162 -11.74 8.69 4.95
C ARG A 162 -10.60 7.68 4.86
N HIS A 163 -9.42 8.19 4.53
CA HIS A 163 -8.16 7.48 4.72
C HIS A 163 -7.69 7.53 6.17
N ALA A 164 -6.85 6.58 6.55
CA ALA A 164 -6.19 6.54 7.86
C ALA A 164 -5.08 7.60 8.01
N ALA A 165 -4.49 8.04 6.89
CA ALA A 165 -3.43 9.05 6.81
C ALA A 165 -3.54 9.81 5.48
N PRO A 166 -2.82 10.94 5.30
CA PRO A 166 -2.73 11.62 4.01
C PRO A 166 -2.14 10.73 2.91
N LEU A 167 -2.60 10.92 1.67
CA LEU A 167 -2.04 10.29 0.47
C LEU A 167 -0.82 11.07 -0.02
N ALA A 168 0.28 10.38 -0.25
CA ALA A 168 1.42 10.90 -0.99
C ALA A 168 1.21 10.64 -2.49
N GLN A 169 1.21 11.70 -3.30
CA GLN A 169 1.10 11.60 -4.75
C GLN A 169 2.43 11.12 -5.33
N ILE A 170 2.39 10.10 -6.20
CA ILE A 170 3.54 9.56 -6.93
C ILE A 170 3.23 9.43 -8.41
N GLY A 171 4.27 9.23 -9.21
CA GLY A 171 4.18 8.96 -10.64
C GLY A 171 3.52 10.08 -11.46
N THR A 172 3.29 9.76 -12.74
CA THR A 172 2.60 10.62 -13.70
C THR A 172 1.32 9.93 -14.17
N ALA A 173 0.25 10.70 -14.23
CA ALA A 173 -1.05 10.19 -14.66
C ALA A 173 -1.01 9.66 -16.10
N ALA A 174 -1.57 8.48 -16.34
CA ALA A 174 -1.75 7.91 -17.67
C ALA A 174 -2.77 8.73 -18.48
N LEU A 175 -3.82 9.19 -17.80
CA LEU A 175 -4.92 9.96 -18.39
C LEU A 175 -5.16 11.23 -17.58
N PRO A 176 -5.66 12.33 -18.21
CA PRO A 176 -5.91 13.59 -17.53
C PRO A 176 -7.13 13.58 -16.59
N PHE A 177 -7.80 12.45 -16.44
CA PHE A 177 -8.97 12.22 -15.61
C PHE A 177 -8.79 10.97 -14.76
N PRO A 178 -9.60 10.77 -13.69
CA PRO A 178 -9.54 9.58 -12.86
C PRO A 178 -9.70 8.29 -13.69
N ASN A 179 -8.81 7.32 -13.50
CA ASN A 179 -8.77 6.11 -14.30
C ASN A 179 -8.27 4.92 -13.48
N ILE A 180 -8.45 3.70 -14.01
CA ILE A 180 -7.99 2.45 -13.39
C ILE A 180 -6.61 2.02 -13.91
N GLU A 181 -6.09 2.62 -14.98
CA GLU A 181 -4.78 2.26 -15.54
C GLU A 181 -3.66 2.62 -14.56
N ASP A 182 -3.81 3.75 -13.86
CA ASP A 182 -2.86 4.20 -12.86
C ASP A 182 -2.84 3.31 -11.61
N HIS A 183 -3.86 2.44 -11.44
CA HIS A 183 -3.96 1.50 -10.32
C HIS A 183 -2.98 0.33 -10.39
N ALA A 184 -2.38 0.06 -11.54
CA ALA A 184 -1.52 -1.12 -11.71
C ALA A 184 -0.30 -1.06 -10.78
N ILE A 185 -0.06 -2.12 -10.00
CA ILE A 185 1.07 -2.19 -9.04
C ILE A 185 2.44 -1.99 -9.72
N ASP A 186 2.60 -2.41 -10.98
CA ASP A 186 3.85 -2.21 -11.72
C ASP A 186 4.09 -0.72 -12.03
N ARG A 187 3.05 0.09 -12.21
CA ARG A 187 3.19 1.54 -12.35
C ARG A 187 3.59 2.21 -11.04
N VAL A 188 3.03 1.74 -9.92
CA VAL A 188 3.44 2.18 -8.57
C VAL A 188 4.91 1.88 -8.32
N ILE A 189 5.37 0.67 -8.65
CA ILE A 189 6.78 0.26 -8.53
C ILE A 189 7.66 1.15 -9.39
N ALA A 190 7.29 1.38 -10.65
CA ALA A 190 8.03 2.26 -11.55
C ALA A 190 8.13 3.70 -11.02
N ALA A 191 7.03 4.23 -10.45
CA ALA A 191 6.99 5.56 -9.87
C ALA A 191 7.85 5.72 -8.61
N LEU A 192 8.07 4.64 -7.85
CA LEU A 192 8.88 4.60 -6.63
C LEU A 192 10.33 4.18 -6.88
N ALA A 193 10.66 3.75 -8.11
CA ALA A 193 12.01 3.34 -8.45
C ALA A 193 13.01 4.49 -8.20
N PRO A 194 14.21 4.20 -7.67
CA PRO A 194 15.26 5.20 -7.57
C PRO A 194 15.54 5.81 -8.93
N ALA A 195 15.66 7.15 -9.01
CA ALA A 195 16.03 7.80 -10.25
C ALA A 195 17.35 7.18 -10.74
N THR A 196 17.31 6.54 -11.91
CA THR A 196 18.52 6.07 -12.57
C THR A 196 19.30 7.31 -12.96
N LEU A 197 20.43 7.59 -12.29
CA LEU A 197 21.35 8.63 -12.72
C LEU A 197 21.77 8.25 -14.15
N ALA A 198 21.33 9.02 -15.13
CA ALA A 198 21.86 8.90 -16.47
C ALA A 198 23.40 8.99 -16.36
N PRO A 199 24.16 8.11 -17.04
CA PRO A 199 25.61 8.22 -17.03
C PRO A 199 25.98 9.63 -17.47
N ALA A 200 26.78 10.33 -16.66
CA ALA A 200 27.24 11.67 -16.96
C ALA A 200 27.88 11.61 -18.36
N THR A 201 27.33 12.31 -19.32
CA THR A 201 27.92 12.44 -20.65
C THR A 201 29.27 13.09 -20.42
N PRO A 202 30.38 12.51 -20.86
CA PRO A 202 31.68 13.15 -20.74
C PRO A 202 31.60 14.51 -21.44
N GLN A 203 31.73 15.61 -20.69
CA GLN A 203 31.85 16.92 -21.28
C GLN A 203 32.97 16.89 -22.29
N GLY A 204 32.63 17.17 -23.56
CA GLY A 204 33.55 17.16 -24.67
C GLY A 204 34.83 17.98 -24.36
N ALA A 205 35.96 17.40 -24.65
CA ALA A 205 37.26 18.07 -24.63
C ALA A 205 37.17 19.38 -25.39
N TYR A 206 37.43 20.48 -24.72
CA TYR A 206 37.63 21.78 -25.35
C TYR A 206 38.78 21.67 -26.38
N ALA A 207 38.44 21.75 -27.62
CA ALA A 207 39.43 21.90 -28.68
C ALA A 207 40.19 23.21 -28.46
N ALA A 208 41.46 23.12 -28.14
CA ALA A 208 42.35 24.26 -28.05
C ALA A 208 42.47 24.88 -29.45
N VAL A 209 41.95 26.09 -29.63
CA VAL A 209 42.22 26.92 -30.81
C VAL A 209 43.64 27.44 -30.66
N GLN A 210 44.56 26.86 -31.43
CA GLN A 210 45.89 27.42 -31.62
C GLN A 210 45.76 28.68 -32.52
N THR A 211 45.96 29.84 -31.94
CA THR A 211 46.25 31.08 -32.71
C THR A 211 47.72 31.07 -33.09
N ALA A 212 48.03 31.02 -34.39
CA ALA A 212 49.35 31.24 -34.91
C ALA A 212 49.70 32.74 -34.85
N PRO A 213 50.97 33.08 -34.54
CA PRO A 213 51.43 34.47 -34.60
C PRO A 213 51.86 34.86 -36.01
N GLN A 214 51.55 36.09 -36.42
CA GLN A 214 52.26 36.84 -37.38
C GLN A 214 53.12 37.92 -36.72
#